data_84cf2716fd1eac5816f3cc308658982c
#
_entry.id   84cf2716fd1eac5816f3cc308658982c
#
_cell.length_a   1.000
_cell.length_b   1.000
_cell.length_c   1.000
_cell.angle_alpha   90.00
_cell.angle_beta   90.00
_cell.angle_gamma   90.00
#
_symmetry.space_group_name_H-M   'P 1'
#
loop_
_entity.id
_entity.type
_entity.pdbx_description
1 polymer ?
#
loop_
_entity_poly.entity_id
_entity_poly.type
_entity_poly.pdbx_seq_one_letter_code
_entity_poly.pdbx_strand_id
1 'polypeptide(L)'
;MLIIENIMLALNGLRSNKMRTFLTMLGIIIGICAVITIMTLGQSVTNKFTDSMQSIGASNVTVMIQQKADEDEDGNAAQGMMFMAAENQKVPTEKDCITDDMLSSLRENYDSEMLGIALSETVGTGKAEKGKLYANVTVMGINGDYFLSNAPAVLSGRMLTADELGGDRRIAVVSDKLVNNLFGGKNENAIGETLEVTVGDSFYEYTIVGVYQYEQNVYMMNFGSEKDINTNVYIPIGTAQAATHSTAGYTMATVISAPGVDSTTFASRVERYLNAYYRTNRNFKVSAFSMESMVSQFASVLGSIQTAISVIAGISLLVG
;
A
#
# COMPACT_ATOMS: atom_id res chain seq x y z
N MET A 1 -37.29 -28.76 45.04
CA MET A 1 -37.18 -30.17 44.68
C MET A 1 -37.26 -30.39 43.18
N LEU A 2 -38.28 -29.88 42.49
CA LEU A 2 -38.49 -30.06 41.04
C LEU A 2 -37.29 -29.68 40.12
N ILE A 3 -36.48 -28.66 40.46
CA ILE A 3 -35.33 -28.24 39.61
C ILE A 3 -34.20 -29.26 39.64
N ILE A 4 -33.87 -29.82 40.79
CA ILE A 4 -32.79 -30.81 40.95
C ILE A 4 -33.21 -32.13 40.29
N GLU A 5 -34.48 -32.54 40.40
CA GLU A 5 -35.00 -33.74 39.71
C GLU A 5 -34.98 -33.59 38.20
N ASN A 6 -35.35 -32.43 37.66
CA ASN A 6 -35.26 -32.17 36.24
C ASN A 6 -33.83 -32.16 35.73
N ILE A 7 -32.86 -31.62 36.47
CA ILE A 7 -31.45 -31.66 36.15
C ILE A 7 -30.92 -33.09 36.14
N MET A 8 -31.32 -33.91 37.12
CA MET A 8 -30.92 -35.31 37.24
C MET A 8 -31.49 -36.19 36.10
N LEU A 9 -32.77 -35.92 35.74
CA LEU A 9 -33.41 -36.57 34.57
C LEU A 9 -32.71 -36.21 33.27
N ALA A 10 -32.36 -34.93 33.06
CA ALA A 10 -31.60 -34.48 31.91
C ALA A 10 -30.21 -35.13 31.84
N LEU A 11 -29.48 -35.19 32.95
CA LEU A 11 -28.17 -35.86 33.06
C LEU A 11 -28.25 -37.36 32.76
N ASN A 12 -29.27 -38.03 33.21
CA ASN A 12 -29.52 -39.45 32.93
C ASN A 12 -29.85 -39.69 31.44
N GLY A 13 -30.64 -38.79 30.83
CA GLY A 13 -30.92 -38.79 29.39
C GLY A 13 -29.67 -38.63 28.53
N LEU A 14 -28.76 -37.72 28.90
CA LEU A 14 -27.46 -37.53 28.25
C LEU A 14 -26.56 -38.78 28.42
N ARG A 15 -26.60 -39.44 29.56
CA ARG A 15 -25.80 -40.63 29.88
C ARG A 15 -26.27 -41.90 29.18
N SER A 16 -27.57 -41.98 28.83
CA SER A 16 -28.14 -43.10 28.09
C SER A 16 -27.84 -43.07 26.60
N ASN A 17 -27.58 -41.86 25.99
CA ASN A 17 -27.28 -41.67 24.58
C ASN A 17 -25.89 -41.06 24.36
N LYS A 18 -24.83 -41.63 24.94
CA LYS A 18 -23.47 -41.06 24.98
C LYS A 18 -22.93 -40.64 23.64
N MET A 19 -23.12 -41.42 22.56
CA MET A 19 -22.60 -41.10 21.23
C MET A 19 -23.28 -39.91 20.59
N ARG A 20 -24.61 -39.77 20.74
CA ARG A 20 -25.35 -38.64 20.23
C ARG A 20 -24.97 -37.36 20.98
N THR A 21 -24.91 -37.41 22.30
CA THR A 21 -24.49 -36.29 23.14
C THR A 21 -23.06 -35.86 22.83
N PHE A 22 -22.14 -36.80 22.65
CA PHE A 22 -20.76 -36.48 22.27
C PHE A 22 -20.67 -35.79 20.92
N LEU A 23 -21.39 -36.30 19.90
CA LEU A 23 -21.40 -35.73 18.56
C LEU A 23 -22.00 -34.31 18.54
N THR A 24 -23.11 -34.07 19.26
CA THR A 24 -23.71 -32.76 19.35
C THR A 24 -22.82 -31.77 20.10
N MET A 25 -22.22 -32.13 21.22
CA MET A 25 -21.28 -31.30 21.95
C MET A 25 -20.03 -30.99 21.11
N LEU A 26 -19.51 -31.98 20.37
CA LEU A 26 -18.36 -31.77 19.48
C LEU A 26 -18.68 -30.76 18.38
N GLY A 27 -19.88 -30.87 17.77
CA GLY A 27 -20.33 -29.88 16.76
C GLY A 27 -20.42 -28.45 17.31
N ILE A 28 -20.97 -28.29 18.52
CA ILE A 28 -21.05 -27.00 19.21
C ILE A 28 -19.66 -26.43 19.51
N ILE A 29 -18.76 -27.26 20.02
CA ILE A 29 -17.37 -26.85 20.35
C ILE A 29 -16.65 -26.38 19.10
N ILE A 30 -16.72 -27.17 18.02
CA ILE A 30 -16.08 -26.79 16.74
C ILE A 30 -16.67 -25.50 16.20
N GLY A 31 -17.99 -25.33 16.24
CA GLY A 31 -18.66 -24.09 15.79
C GLY A 31 -18.19 -22.87 16.57
N ILE A 32 -18.16 -22.94 17.90
CA ILE A 32 -17.71 -21.82 18.75
C ILE A 32 -16.24 -21.53 18.55
N CYS A 33 -15.38 -22.56 18.50
CA CYS A 33 -13.95 -22.39 18.24
C CYS A 33 -13.69 -21.72 16.88
N ALA A 34 -14.41 -22.12 15.85
CA ALA A 34 -14.28 -21.51 14.52
C ALA A 34 -14.64 -20.01 14.55
N VAL A 35 -15.75 -19.63 15.19
CA VAL A 35 -16.17 -18.23 15.32
C VAL A 35 -15.12 -17.41 16.07
N ILE A 36 -14.65 -17.88 17.23
CA ILE A 36 -13.63 -17.18 18.03
C ILE A 36 -12.35 -17.01 17.21
N THR A 37 -11.89 -18.07 16.53
CA THR A 37 -10.66 -18.03 15.72
C THR A 37 -10.77 -16.99 14.60
N ILE A 38 -11.89 -16.96 13.88
CA ILE A 38 -12.10 -16.03 12.76
C ILE A 38 -12.21 -14.59 13.26
N MET A 39 -12.93 -14.35 14.36
CA MET A 39 -13.03 -13.02 14.96
C MET A 39 -11.66 -12.52 15.42
N THR A 40 -10.87 -13.37 16.09
CA THR A 40 -9.53 -12.99 16.58
C THR A 40 -8.56 -12.73 15.43
N LEU A 41 -8.57 -13.57 14.39
CA LEU A 41 -7.75 -13.37 13.21
C LEU A 41 -8.13 -12.07 12.47
N GLY A 42 -9.41 -11.83 12.25
CA GLY A 42 -9.88 -10.63 11.59
C GLY A 42 -9.48 -9.36 12.34
N GLN A 43 -9.65 -9.34 13.67
CA GLN A 43 -9.22 -8.20 14.50
C GLN A 43 -7.70 -8.01 14.46
N SER A 44 -6.93 -9.09 14.50
CA SER A 44 -5.46 -9.04 14.43
C SER A 44 -4.98 -8.48 13.08
N VAL A 45 -5.60 -8.91 11.97
CA VAL A 45 -5.28 -8.41 10.63
C VAL A 45 -5.63 -6.92 10.52
N THR A 46 -6.82 -6.51 10.99
CA THR A 46 -7.23 -5.10 10.97
C THR A 46 -6.27 -4.24 11.78
N ASN A 47 -5.91 -4.64 13.00
CA ASN A 47 -5.00 -3.87 13.85
C ASN A 47 -3.63 -3.72 13.19
N LYS A 48 -3.05 -4.82 12.70
CA LYS A 48 -1.77 -4.78 11.99
C LYS A 48 -1.83 -3.90 10.75
N PHE A 49 -2.90 -3.98 9.99
CA PHE A 49 -3.09 -3.12 8.81
C PHE A 49 -3.15 -1.65 9.22
N THR A 50 -3.90 -1.31 10.28
CA THR A 50 -4.00 0.05 10.83
C THR A 50 -2.65 0.58 11.30
N ASP A 51 -1.92 -0.20 12.11
CA ASP A 51 -0.62 0.20 12.66
C ASP A 51 0.39 0.51 11.55
N SER A 52 0.41 -0.30 10.51
CA SER A 52 1.34 -0.09 9.40
C SER A 52 0.93 1.06 8.50
N MET A 53 -0.39 1.29 8.31
CA MET A 53 -0.87 2.44 7.55
C MET A 53 -0.58 3.75 8.28
N GLN A 54 -0.63 3.77 9.60
CA GLN A 54 -0.22 4.92 10.41
C GLN A 54 1.26 5.25 10.25
N SER A 55 2.12 4.25 10.07
CA SER A 55 3.55 4.45 9.85
C SER A 55 3.89 5.07 8.48
N ILE A 56 3.00 4.94 7.49
CA ILE A 56 3.18 5.48 6.12
C ILE A 56 2.64 6.92 5.99
N GLY A 57 2.02 7.46 7.05
CA GLY A 57 1.37 8.77 7.06
C GLY A 57 -0.14 8.64 6.86
N ALA A 58 -0.85 8.32 7.93
CA ALA A 58 -2.30 8.08 7.93
C ALA A 58 -3.14 9.24 7.36
N SER A 59 -2.60 10.45 7.42
CA SER A 59 -3.28 11.67 6.94
C SER A 59 -3.07 11.95 5.45
N ASN A 60 -2.29 11.13 4.73
CA ASN A 60 -2.02 11.38 3.31
C ASN A 60 -3.21 11.00 2.43
N VAL A 61 -3.41 11.81 1.39
CA VAL A 61 -4.43 11.58 0.36
C VAL A 61 -3.75 11.11 -0.92
N THR A 62 -4.00 9.87 -1.29
CA THR A 62 -3.54 9.32 -2.56
C THR A 62 -4.51 9.71 -3.67
N VAL A 63 -3.98 10.29 -4.71
CA VAL A 63 -4.69 10.72 -5.92
C VAL A 63 -4.20 9.85 -7.06
N MET A 64 -5.11 9.25 -7.83
CA MET A 64 -4.75 8.41 -8.96
C MET A 64 -5.74 8.53 -10.11
N ILE A 65 -5.26 8.25 -11.32
CA ILE A 65 -6.10 8.13 -12.50
C ILE A 65 -6.81 6.78 -12.47
N GLN A 66 -8.11 6.80 -12.58
CA GLN A 66 -8.96 5.62 -12.61
C GLN A 66 -9.79 5.59 -13.89
N GLN A 67 -9.89 4.44 -14.53
CA GLN A 67 -10.80 4.25 -15.65
C GLN A 67 -12.25 4.36 -15.15
N LYS A 68 -13.09 5.09 -15.90
CA LYS A 68 -14.53 5.12 -15.65
C LYS A 68 -15.10 3.73 -15.97
N ALA A 69 -15.98 3.20 -15.09
CA ALA A 69 -16.73 2.00 -15.41
C ALA A 69 -17.62 2.27 -16.63
N ASP A 70 -17.71 1.31 -17.54
CA ASP A 70 -18.68 1.38 -18.62
C ASP A 70 -20.08 1.35 -18.00
N GLU A 71 -21.02 2.18 -18.54
CA GLU A 71 -22.37 2.38 -17.98
C GLU A 71 -23.26 1.12 -17.99
N ASP A 72 -22.80 0.02 -18.60
CA ASP A 72 -23.57 -1.21 -18.80
C ASP A 72 -23.34 -2.31 -17.74
N GLU A 73 -22.41 -2.13 -16.82
CA GLU A 73 -22.22 -3.06 -15.69
C GLU A 73 -22.98 -2.54 -14.46
N ASP A 74 -23.99 -3.31 -14.04
CA ASP A 74 -24.80 -3.09 -12.83
C ASP A 74 -23.99 -2.46 -11.69
N GLY A 75 -24.45 -1.29 -11.21
CA GLY A 75 -23.80 -0.37 -10.28
C GLY A 75 -23.37 -0.92 -8.91
N ASN A 76 -22.87 -2.12 -8.89
CA ASN A 76 -22.32 -2.81 -7.73
C ASN A 76 -20.85 -3.23 -7.94
N ALA A 77 -20.15 -2.57 -8.85
CA ALA A 77 -18.70 -2.71 -8.96
C ALA A 77 -18.10 -2.28 -7.62
N ALA A 78 -17.73 -3.28 -6.85
CA ALA A 78 -17.13 -3.14 -5.53
C ALA A 78 -15.99 -2.12 -5.60
N GLN A 79 -16.25 -0.92 -5.10
CA GLN A 79 -15.30 0.16 -4.86
C GLN A 79 -14.11 -0.30 -3.97
N GLY A 80 -14.07 -1.59 -3.63
CA GLY A 80 -13.14 -2.22 -2.71
C GLY A 80 -12.05 -3.10 -3.33
N MET A 81 -12.01 -3.34 -4.66
CA MET A 81 -10.96 -4.17 -5.26
C MET A 81 -10.07 -3.38 -6.22
N MET A 82 -9.45 -2.35 -5.73
CA MET A 82 -8.50 -1.48 -6.45
C MET A 82 -7.20 -2.20 -6.87
N PHE A 83 -7.04 -3.47 -6.53
CA PHE A 83 -5.82 -4.27 -6.76
C PHE A 83 -6.02 -5.49 -7.66
N MET A 84 -7.21 -5.75 -8.17
CA MET A 84 -7.38 -6.81 -9.15
C MET A 84 -7.29 -6.23 -10.56
N ALA A 85 -6.20 -6.56 -11.25
CA ALA A 85 -6.02 -6.27 -12.65
C ALA A 85 -7.20 -6.82 -13.46
N ALA A 86 -8.09 -5.95 -13.91
CA ALA A 86 -9.07 -6.31 -14.91
C ALA A 86 -8.35 -6.48 -16.24
N GLU A 87 -8.59 -7.56 -16.91
CA GLU A 87 -7.95 -8.03 -18.14
C GLU A 87 -8.12 -7.06 -19.35
N ASN A 88 -8.89 -5.96 -19.18
CA ASN A 88 -9.21 -4.95 -20.21
C ASN A 88 -9.00 -3.50 -19.76
N GLN A 89 -8.02 -3.21 -18.87
CA GLN A 89 -7.77 -1.83 -18.48
C GLN A 89 -7.11 -1.05 -19.62
N LYS A 90 -7.74 0.07 -20.01
CA LYS A 90 -7.10 1.05 -20.89
C LYS A 90 -5.93 1.68 -20.17
N VAL A 91 -4.77 1.72 -20.82
CA VAL A 91 -3.61 2.44 -20.29
C VAL A 91 -3.85 3.94 -20.47
N PRO A 92 -3.69 4.76 -19.42
CA PRO A 92 -3.78 6.21 -19.54
C PRO A 92 -2.73 6.72 -20.54
N THR A 93 -3.15 7.63 -21.40
CA THR A 93 -2.26 8.36 -22.30
C THR A 93 -1.77 9.63 -21.61
N GLU A 94 -0.78 10.31 -22.22
CA GLU A 94 -0.26 11.58 -21.71
C GLU A 94 -1.35 12.63 -21.43
N LYS A 95 -2.42 12.64 -22.22
CA LYS A 95 -3.56 13.57 -22.06
C LYS A 95 -4.46 13.23 -20.85
N ASP A 96 -4.34 12.00 -20.36
CA ASP A 96 -5.13 11.51 -19.23
C ASP A 96 -4.38 11.68 -17.90
N CYS A 97 -3.08 12.01 -17.93
CA CYS A 97 -2.25 12.19 -16.75
C CYS A 97 -2.56 13.49 -15.99
N ILE A 98 -2.26 13.48 -14.70
CA ILE A 98 -2.31 14.67 -13.84
C ILE A 98 -1.12 15.55 -14.21
N THR A 99 -1.35 16.78 -14.65
CA THR A 99 -0.30 17.69 -15.07
C THR A 99 0.26 18.52 -13.90
N ASP A 100 1.46 19.08 -14.08
CA ASP A 100 2.06 20.01 -13.11
C ASP A 100 1.19 21.25 -12.88
N ASP A 101 0.49 21.73 -13.91
CA ASP A 101 -0.44 22.86 -13.78
C ASP A 101 -1.63 22.54 -12.87
N MET A 102 -2.18 21.30 -12.97
CA MET A 102 -3.26 20.84 -12.08
C MET A 102 -2.77 20.74 -10.64
N LEU A 103 -1.56 20.23 -10.43
CA LEU A 103 -0.96 20.09 -9.09
C LEU A 103 -0.62 21.46 -8.49
N SER A 104 -0.09 22.38 -9.28
CA SER A 104 0.19 23.77 -8.86
C SER A 104 -1.09 24.49 -8.46
N SER A 105 -2.13 24.39 -9.28
CA SER A 105 -3.45 24.96 -8.98
C SER A 105 -4.09 24.33 -7.73
N LEU A 106 -3.90 23.03 -7.53
CA LEU A 106 -4.35 22.33 -6.32
C LEU A 106 -3.63 22.88 -5.09
N ARG A 107 -2.30 23.07 -5.17
CA ARG A 107 -1.49 23.64 -4.10
C ARG A 107 -1.94 25.04 -3.73
N GLU A 108 -2.15 25.92 -4.72
CA GLU A 108 -2.62 27.28 -4.49
C GLU A 108 -3.99 27.34 -3.79
N ASN A 109 -4.92 26.43 -4.16
CA ASN A 109 -6.26 26.42 -3.58
C ASN A 109 -6.33 25.83 -2.16
N TYR A 110 -5.40 24.96 -1.79
CA TYR A 110 -5.41 24.22 -0.53
C TYR A 110 -4.10 24.36 0.28
N ASP A 111 -3.35 25.44 0.07
CA ASP A 111 -2.04 25.67 0.71
C ASP A 111 -2.05 25.52 2.23
N SER A 112 -3.12 26.01 2.89
CA SER A 112 -3.26 25.90 4.35
C SER A 112 -3.62 24.50 4.84
N GLU A 113 -4.05 23.59 3.97
CA GLU A 113 -4.53 22.25 4.33
C GLU A 113 -3.56 21.14 3.92
N MET A 114 -2.49 21.49 3.19
CA MET A 114 -1.46 20.54 2.77
C MET A 114 -0.05 21.03 3.09
N LEU A 115 0.86 20.10 3.32
CA LEU A 115 2.29 20.35 3.48
C LEU A 115 3.04 20.27 2.15
N GLY A 116 2.55 19.46 1.22
CA GLY A 116 3.19 19.24 -0.06
C GLY A 116 2.49 18.18 -0.90
N ILE A 117 3.04 17.95 -2.09
CA ILE A 117 2.56 16.91 -3.02
C ILE A 117 3.75 16.02 -3.37
N ALA A 118 3.74 14.82 -2.82
CA ALA A 118 4.74 13.80 -3.11
C ALA A 118 4.44 13.16 -4.47
N LEU A 119 5.44 13.17 -5.32
CA LEU A 119 5.41 12.57 -6.65
C LEU A 119 6.48 11.50 -6.75
N SER A 120 6.14 10.42 -7.43
CA SER A 120 7.10 9.36 -7.73
C SER A 120 6.87 8.79 -9.13
N GLU A 121 7.95 8.42 -9.78
CA GLU A 121 7.97 7.75 -11.07
C GLU A 121 8.80 6.47 -10.96
N THR A 122 8.20 5.33 -11.22
CA THR A 122 8.91 4.05 -11.15
C THR A 122 9.53 3.71 -12.51
N VAL A 123 10.86 3.69 -12.58
CA VAL A 123 11.57 3.24 -13.78
C VAL A 123 11.38 1.74 -13.99
N GLY A 124 11.42 0.97 -12.92
CA GLY A 124 11.17 -0.46 -12.94
C GLY A 124 11.92 -1.21 -11.85
N THR A 125 11.63 -2.52 -11.79
CA THR A 125 12.34 -3.46 -10.91
C THR A 125 13.41 -4.19 -11.69
N GLY A 126 14.59 -4.31 -11.09
CA GLY A 126 15.75 -4.92 -11.76
C GLY A 126 16.82 -5.35 -10.77
N LYS A 127 18.03 -5.41 -11.25
CA LYS A 127 19.21 -5.80 -10.47
C LYS A 127 20.28 -4.73 -10.53
N ALA A 128 20.81 -4.40 -9.37
CA ALA A 128 22.07 -3.66 -9.25
C ALA A 128 23.21 -4.67 -9.15
N GLU A 129 24.28 -4.46 -9.93
CA GLU A 129 25.37 -5.44 -10.05
C GLU A 129 26.73 -4.79 -9.79
N LYS A 130 27.65 -5.54 -9.17
CA LYS A 130 29.07 -5.20 -9.04
C LYS A 130 29.89 -6.47 -9.15
N GLY A 131 30.42 -6.73 -10.37
CA GLY A 131 31.13 -7.96 -10.69
C GLY A 131 30.22 -9.19 -10.61
N LYS A 132 30.41 -10.04 -9.59
CA LYS A 132 29.56 -11.24 -9.37
C LYS A 132 28.49 -11.04 -8.28
N LEU A 133 28.49 -9.88 -7.63
CA LEU A 133 27.54 -9.54 -6.58
C LEU A 133 26.33 -8.86 -7.20
N TYR A 134 25.15 -9.10 -6.63
CA TYR A 134 23.92 -8.46 -7.06
C TYR A 134 23.04 -8.07 -5.88
N ALA A 135 22.13 -7.12 -6.10
CA ALA A 135 21.01 -6.78 -5.22
C ALA A 135 19.76 -6.53 -6.07
N ASN A 136 18.61 -7.01 -5.62
CA ASN A 136 17.34 -6.72 -6.28
C ASN A 136 16.90 -5.30 -5.88
N VAL A 137 16.53 -4.50 -6.87
CA VAL A 137 16.18 -3.10 -6.66
C VAL A 137 14.97 -2.69 -7.47
N THR A 138 14.22 -1.73 -6.94
CA THR A 138 13.26 -0.94 -7.70
C THR A 138 13.79 0.48 -7.83
N VAL A 139 14.02 0.94 -9.05
CA VAL A 139 14.46 2.31 -9.31
C VAL A 139 13.25 3.23 -9.33
N MET A 140 13.27 4.23 -8.46
CA MET A 140 12.15 5.15 -8.25
C MET A 140 12.64 6.60 -8.24
N GLY A 141 12.15 7.38 -9.19
CA GLY A 141 12.30 8.84 -9.20
C GLY A 141 11.35 9.49 -8.20
N ILE A 142 11.85 10.46 -7.47
CA ILE A 142 11.09 11.18 -6.44
C ILE A 142 11.26 12.69 -6.56
N ASN A 143 10.25 13.44 -6.10
CA ASN A 143 10.33 14.89 -5.97
C ASN A 143 10.72 15.32 -4.53
N GLY A 144 10.84 16.64 -4.30
CA GLY A 144 11.25 17.22 -3.01
C GLY A 144 10.31 16.92 -1.85
N ASP A 145 9.03 16.77 -2.13
CA ASP A 145 8.00 16.56 -1.12
C ASP A 145 7.83 15.07 -0.73
N TYR A 146 8.49 14.15 -1.46
CA TYR A 146 8.29 12.72 -1.29
C TYR A 146 8.56 12.23 0.15
N PHE A 147 9.55 12.79 0.80
CA PHE A 147 9.93 12.42 2.16
C PHE A 147 9.37 13.34 3.26
N LEU A 148 8.44 14.25 2.94
CA LEU A 148 7.84 15.12 3.96
C LEU A 148 7.05 14.34 5.02
N SER A 149 6.43 13.23 4.63
CA SER A 149 5.63 12.41 5.55
C SER A 149 6.41 11.28 6.21
N ASN A 150 7.44 10.76 5.55
CA ASN A 150 8.20 9.62 6.06
C ASN A 150 9.60 9.58 5.44
N ALA A 151 10.52 10.34 6.03
CA ALA A 151 11.92 10.33 5.62
C ALA A 151 12.65 9.14 6.26
N PRO A 152 13.30 8.26 5.48
CA PRO A 152 14.11 7.19 6.05
C PRO A 152 15.35 7.76 6.76
N ALA A 153 15.82 7.06 7.80
CA ALA A 153 17.05 7.45 8.49
C ALA A 153 18.26 7.33 7.55
N VAL A 154 19.05 8.38 7.44
CA VAL A 154 20.28 8.40 6.65
C VAL A 154 21.42 7.84 7.50
N LEU A 155 22.07 6.79 7.01
CA LEU A 155 23.19 6.14 7.70
C LEU A 155 24.54 6.69 7.26
N SER A 156 24.67 7.10 5.99
CA SER A 156 25.90 7.66 5.44
C SER A 156 25.60 8.57 4.25
N GLY A 157 26.42 9.59 4.03
CA GLY A 157 26.21 10.55 2.94
C GLY A 157 25.04 11.50 3.21
N ARG A 158 24.19 11.74 2.23
CA ARG A 158 23.06 12.67 2.32
C ARG A 158 21.89 12.23 1.43
N MET A 159 20.71 12.79 1.67
CA MET A 159 19.57 12.69 0.75
C MET A 159 19.75 13.58 -0.48
N LEU A 160 18.89 13.41 -1.47
CA LEU A 160 18.80 14.26 -2.64
C LEU A 160 18.37 15.66 -2.24
N THR A 161 19.03 16.68 -2.78
CA THR A 161 18.70 18.09 -2.49
C THR A 161 17.60 18.60 -3.44
N ALA A 162 16.90 19.66 -3.04
CA ALA A 162 15.81 20.22 -3.86
C ALA A 162 16.29 20.62 -5.29
N ASP A 163 17.50 21.15 -5.41
CA ASP A 163 18.10 21.55 -6.70
C ASP A 163 18.42 20.35 -7.59
N GLU A 164 18.64 19.17 -7.00
CA GLU A 164 18.96 17.94 -7.72
C GLU A 164 17.70 17.21 -8.19
N LEU A 165 16.61 17.33 -7.44
CA LEU A 165 15.37 16.58 -7.67
C LEU A 165 14.62 16.97 -8.95
N GLY A 166 14.70 18.23 -9.37
CA GLY A 166 14.12 18.71 -10.63
C GLY A 166 15.01 18.49 -11.87
N GLY A 167 16.23 18.01 -11.68
CA GLY A 167 17.22 17.84 -12.75
C GLY A 167 17.32 16.41 -13.28
N ASP A 168 18.19 16.23 -14.28
CA ASP A 168 18.54 14.96 -14.91
C ASP A 168 19.85 14.35 -14.38
N ARG A 169 20.24 14.72 -13.16
CA ARG A 169 21.49 14.22 -12.55
C ARG A 169 21.40 12.73 -12.22
N ARG A 170 22.38 11.97 -12.70
CA ARG A 170 22.47 10.53 -12.47
C ARG A 170 23.06 10.23 -11.08
N ILE A 171 22.33 10.57 -10.04
CA ILE A 171 22.68 10.33 -8.65
C ILE A 171 21.60 9.47 -7.98
N ALA A 172 22.00 8.70 -6.97
CA ALA A 172 21.10 7.80 -6.27
C ALA A 172 21.33 7.77 -4.76
N VAL A 173 20.24 7.53 -4.01
CA VAL A 173 20.29 7.16 -2.61
C VAL A 173 19.81 5.72 -2.49
N VAL A 174 20.61 4.87 -1.84
CA VAL A 174 20.44 3.42 -1.81
C VAL A 174 20.24 2.91 -0.40
N SER A 175 19.72 1.70 -0.26
CA SER A 175 19.52 1.06 1.04
C SER A 175 20.83 0.47 1.60
N ASP A 176 20.89 0.34 2.93
CA ASP A 176 21.95 -0.42 3.62
C ASP A 176 21.98 -1.89 3.21
N LYS A 177 20.84 -2.48 2.85
CA LYS A 177 20.74 -3.86 2.35
C LYS A 177 21.45 -4.00 1.01
N LEU A 178 21.28 -3.06 0.09
CA LEU A 178 22.03 -3.02 -1.17
C LEU A 178 23.53 -2.88 -0.90
N VAL A 179 23.93 -2.01 0.02
CA VAL A 179 25.34 -1.82 0.39
C VAL A 179 25.92 -3.10 1.00
N ASN A 180 25.16 -3.81 1.84
CA ASN A 180 25.58 -5.11 2.37
C ASN A 180 25.86 -6.12 1.25
N ASN A 181 25.02 -6.16 0.21
CA ASN A 181 25.14 -7.11 -0.88
C ASN A 181 26.30 -6.78 -1.85
N LEU A 182 26.52 -5.49 -2.16
CA LEU A 182 27.47 -5.06 -3.21
C LEU A 182 28.79 -4.51 -2.68
N PHE A 183 28.81 -3.93 -1.47
CA PHE A 183 29.95 -3.20 -0.92
C PHE A 183 30.47 -3.76 0.42
N GLY A 184 30.00 -4.96 0.81
CA GLY A 184 30.47 -5.65 2.01
C GLY A 184 30.05 -5.00 3.35
N GLY A 185 28.93 -4.25 3.35
CA GLY A 185 28.28 -3.73 4.56
C GLY A 185 28.90 -2.46 5.17
N LYS A 186 29.89 -1.86 4.51
CA LYS A 186 30.45 -0.56 4.93
C LYS A 186 29.81 0.57 4.13
N ASN A 187 28.86 1.29 4.75
CA ASN A 187 28.10 2.33 4.08
C ASN A 187 28.98 3.45 3.49
N GLU A 188 30.08 3.78 4.14
CA GLU A 188 31.03 4.79 3.67
C GLU A 188 31.71 4.40 2.34
N ASN A 189 31.92 3.12 2.11
CA ASN A 189 32.56 2.62 0.89
C ASN A 189 31.64 2.72 -0.35
N ALA A 190 30.35 2.89 -0.16
CA ALA A 190 29.40 3.02 -1.25
C ALA A 190 29.27 4.47 -1.75
N ILE A 191 29.58 5.47 -0.89
CA ILE A 191 29.46 6.88 -1.26
C ILE A 191 30.46 7.26 -2.34
N GLY A 192 29.97 7.86 -3.43
CA GLY A 192 30.78 8.27 -4.60
C GLY A 192 31.05 7.14 -5.59
N GLU A 193 30.72 5.90 -5.27
CA GLU A 193 30.82 4.78 -6.19
C GLU A 193 29.70 4.81 -7.25
N THR A 194 29.98 4.21 -8.41
CA THR A 194 29.01 4.04 -9.47
C THR A 194 28.18 2.78 -9.21
N LEU A 195 26.86 2.93 -9.26
CA LEU A 195 25.88 1.86 -9.19
C LEU A 195 25.38 1.54 -10.58
N GLU A 196 25.64 0.33 -11.04
CA GLU A 196 25.15 -0.22 -12.31
C GLU A 196 23.81 -0.94 -12.05
N VAL A 197 22.75 -0.54 -12.75
CA VAL A 197 21.41 -1.13 -12.58
C VAL A 197 20.85 -1.54 -13.93
N THR A 198 20.42 -2.79 -14.02
CA THR A 198 19.72 -3.33 -15.20
C THR A 198 18.23 -3.46 -14.87
N VAL A 199 17.37 -2.79 -15.65
CA VAL A 199 15.93 -2.86 -15.57
C VAL A 199 15.38 -3.31 -16.92
N GLY A 200 14.82 -4.52 -17.02
CA GLY A 200 14.45 -5.12 -18.28
C GLY A 200 15.68 -5.24 -19.21
N ASP A 201 15.60 -4.63 -20.39
CA ASP A 201 16.69 -4.59 -21.38
C ASP A 201 17.51 -3.29 -21.30
N SER A 202 17.22 -2.41 -20.33
CA SER A 202 17.87 -1.10 -20.21
C SER A 202 18.90 -1.11 -19.09
N PHE A 203 20.02 -0.43 -19.34
CA PHE A 203 21.14 -0.30 -18.42
C PHE A 203 21.28 1.15 -17.97
N TYR A 204 21.41 1.34 -16.66
CA TYR A 204 21.53 2.65 -16.03
C TYR A 204 22.71 2.71 -15.09
N GLU A 205 23.35 3.87 -15.02
CA GLU A 205 24.44 4.17 -14.10
C GLU A 205 24.10 5.38 -13.25
N TYR A 206 24.30 5.23 -11.93
CA TYR A 206 24.06 6.31 -10.97
C TYR A 206 25.24 6.43 -10.00
N THR A 207 25.57 7.66 -9.57
CA THR A 207 26.53 7.88 -8.50
C THR A 207 25.83 7.85 -7.16
N ILE A 208 26.28 7.02 -6.23
CA ILE A 208 25.69 6.91 -4.89
C ILE A 208 26.08 8.13 -4.06
N VAL A 209 25.08 8.90 -3.59
CA VAL A 209 25.28 10.10 -2.74
C VAL A 209 24.82 9.90 -1.29
N GLY A 210 24.06 8.86 -1.01
CA GLY A 210 23.56 8.56 0.31
C GLY A 210 23.15 7.11 0.49
N VAL A 211 23.17 6.68 1.75
CA VAL A 211 22.71 5.35 2.17
C VAL A 211 21.66 5.54 3.25
N TYR A 212 20.48 5.00 3.02
CA TYR A 212 19.38 5.03 3.99
C TYR A 212 19.21 3.68 4.69
N GLN A 213 18.66 3.70 5.89
CA GLN A 213 18.29 2.50 6.63
C GLN A 213 17.04 1.88 6.02
N TYR A 214 17.13 0.62 5.59
CA TYR A 214 15.97 -0.11 5.10
C TYR A 214 15.08 -0.53 6.27
N GLU A 215 13.85 -0.09 6.25
CA GLU A 215 12.81 -0.56 7.15
C GLU A 215 11.97 -1.61 6.44
N GLN A 216 11.93 -2.81 7.01
CA GLN A 216 11.15 -3.89 6.43
C GLN A 216 9.66 -3.57 6.53
N ASN A 217 9.02 -3.46 5.39
CA ASN A 217 7.58 -3.29 5.35
C ASN A 217 6.92 -4.60 5.80
N VAL A 218 6.23 -4.59 6.93
CA VAL A 218 5.64 -5.78 7.58
C VAL A 218 4.62 -6.51 6.70
N TYR A 219 4.15 -5.85 5.64
CA TYR A 219 3.19 -6.44 4.69
C TYR A 219 3.81 -7.28 3.59
N MET A 220 5.06 -7.07 3.27
CA MET A 220 5.78 -7.95 2.35
C MET A 220 6.34 -9.11 3.15
N MET A 221 5.57 -10.19 3.29
CA MET A 221 6.12 -11.47 3.71
C MET A 221 7.16 -11.88 2.66
N ASN A 222 8.40 -11.49 2.89
CA ASN A 222 9.51 -12.00 2.11
C ASN A 222 9.75 -13.45 2.51
N PHE A 223 9.25 -14.38 1.70
CA PHE A 223 9.54 -15.80 1.82
C PHE A 223 10.92 -16.16 1.24
N GLY A 224 11.73 -15.17 0.84
CA GLY A 224 13.04 -15.31 0.23
C GLY A 224 14.21 -15.15 1.20
N SER A 225 15.41 -15.32 0.69
CA SER A 225 16.66 -15.05 1.40
C SER A 225 16.78 -13.54 1.69
N GLU A 226 17.47 -13.16 2.77
CA GLU A 226 17.80 -11.73 3.03
C GLU A 226 18.52 -11.03 1.87
N LYS A 227 19.25 -11.79 1.05
CA LYS A 227 19.92 -11.28 -0.15
C LYS A 227 18.96 -10.92 -1.28
N ASP A 228 17.78 -11.52 -1.31
CA ASP A 228 16.79 -11.32 -2.37
C ASP A 228 15.75 -10.26 -2.03
N ILE A 229 15.93 -9.57 -0.89
CA ILE A 229 15.08 -8.44 -0.52
C ILE A 229 15.20 -7.35 -1.59
N ASN A 230 14.06 -6.98 -2.19
CA ASN A 230 13.99 -5.86 -3.12
C ASN A 230 13.93 -4.55 -2.33
N THR A 231 14.84 -3.62 -2.65
CA THR A 231 14.91 -2.32 -2.00
C THR A 231 14.84 -1.18 -3.01
N ASN A 232 14.38 -0.01 -2.58
CA ASN A 232 14.27 1.13 -3.47
C ASN A 232 15.64 1.80 -3.68
N VAL A 233 15.89 2.21 -4.92
CA VAL A 233 16.96 3.13 -5.30
C VAL A 233 16.27 4.44 -5.67
N TYR A 234 16.45 5.45 -4.84
CA TYR A 234 15.83 6.77 -5.05
C TYR A 234 16.72 7.64 -5.92
N ILE A 235 16.16 8.14 -7.02
CA ILE A 235 16.79 9.04 -7.98
C ILE A 235 15.97 10.31 -8.16
N PRO A 236 16.51 11.39 -8.76
CA PRO A 236 15.70 12.55 -9.11
C PRO A 236 14.55 12.20 -10.06
N ILE A 237 13.37 12.81 -9.84
CA ILE A 237 12.18 12.51 -10.65
C ILE A 237 12.39 12.84 -12.13
N GLY A 238 13.10 13.92 -12.44
CA GLY A 238 13.43 14.27 -13.83
C GLY A 238 14.31 13.22 -14.52
N THR A 239 15.24 12.59 -13.78
CA THR A 239 16.05 11.47 -14.29
C THR A 239 15.17 10.24 -14.57
N ALA A 240 14.21 9.94 -13.70
CA ALA A 240 13.29 8.82 -13.90
C ALA A 240 12.36 9.07 -15.10
N GLN A 241 11.78 10.26 -15.23
CA GLN A 241 10.94 10.63 -16.35
C GLN A 241 11.70 10.55 -17.70
N ALA A 242 12.96 11.00 -17.72
CA ALA A 242 13.80 10.83 -18.90
C ALA A 242 14.04 9.36 -19.26
N ALA A 243 14.17 8.48 -18.25
CA ALA A 243 14.39 7.04 -18.46
C ALA A 243 13.11 6.32 -18.93
N THR A 244 11.94 6.71 -18.44
CA THR A 244 10.64 6.12 -18.81
C THR A 244 10.02 6.76 -20.05
N HIS A 245 10.61 7.85 -20.55
CA HIS A 245 10.03 8.72 -21.57
C HIS A 245 8.65 9.28 -21.17
N SER A 246 8.37 9.38 -19.87
CA SER A 246 7.14 9.88 -19.28
C SER A 246 7.25 11.38 -18.97
N THR A 247 7.09 12.23 -19.96
CA THR A 247 7.26 13.70 -19.79
C THR A 247 5.96 14.46 -19.55
N ALA A 248 4.82 13.82 -19.67
CA ALA A 248 3.53 14.52 -19.80
C ALA A 248 2.67 14.57 -18.53
N GLY A 249 3.17 14.12 -17.39
CA GLY A 249 2.40 14.16 -16.13
C GLY A 249 2.47 12.85 -15.33
N TYR A 250 1.60 12.76 -14.33
CA TYR A 250 1.64 11.68 -13.34
C TYR A 250 0.35 10.87 -13.35
N THR A 251 0.46 9.55 -13.20
CA THR A 251 -0.71 8.68 -13.02
C THR A 251 -1.14 8.60 -11.55
N MET A 252 -0.23 8.94 -10.65
CA MET A 252 -0.45 8.94 -9.20
C MET A 252 0.31 10.10 -8.53
N ALA A 253 -0.31 10.70 -7.54
CA ALA A 253 0.29 11.71 -6.67
C ALA A 253 -0.19 11.48 -5.23
N THR A 254 0.61 11.86 -4.24
CA THR A 254 0.21 11.80 -2.83
C THR A 254 0.22 13.21 -2.25
N VAL A 255 -0.95 13.71 -1.88
CA VAL A 255 -1.10 14.98 -1.20
C VAL A 255 -0.89 14.74 0.30
N ILE A 256 0.10 15.42 0.87
CA ILE A 256 0.46 15.32 2.28
C ILE A 256 -0.36 16.34 3.04
N SER A 257 -1.33 15.88 3.83
CA SER A 257 -2.24 16.76 4.57
C SER A 257 -1.53 17.44 5.74
N ALA A 258 -1.92 18.69 6.02
CA ALA A 258 -1.45 19.39 7.21
C ALA A 258 -2.00 18.74 8.50
N PRO A 259 -1.30 18.87 9.63
CA PRO A 259 -1.76 18.33 10.91
C PRO A 259 -3.15 18.85 11.29
N GLY A 260 -4.04 17.95 11.70
CA GLY A 260 -5.42 18.31 12.12
C GLY A 260 -6.44 18.40 11.00
N VAL A 261 -6.06 18.21 9.75
CA VAL A 261 -6.99 18.12 8.61
C VAL A 261 -7.59 16.71 8.57
N ASP A 262 -8.92 16.64 8.49
CA ASP A 262 -9.63 15.38 8.27
C ASP A 262 -9.35 14.85 6.86
N SER A 263 -8.54 13.82 6.78
CA SER A 263 -8.02 13.26 5.53
C SER A 263 -9.10 12.71 4.60
N THR A 264 -10.20 12.20 5.15
CA THR A 264 -11.30 11.62 4.38
C THR A 264 -12.12 12.69 3.68
N THR A 265 -12.48 13.75 4.43
CA THR A 265 -13.19 14.91 3.88
C THR A 265 -12.29 15.65 2.89
N PHE A 266 -11.01 15.79 3.20
CA PHE A 266 -10.05 16.46 2.31
C PHE A 266 -9.86 15.69 1.01
N ALA A 267 -9.75 14.36 1.04
CA ALA A 267 -9.69 13.51 -0.14
C ALA A 267 -10.88 13.75 -1.08
N SER A 268 -12.08 13.82 -0.52
CA SER A 268 -13.30 14.08 -1.31
C SER A 268 -13.32 15.47 -1.97
N ARG A 269 -12.70 16.48 -1.33
CA ARG A 269 -12.55 17.83 -1.90
C ARG A 269 -11.51 17.86 -3.01
N VAL A 270 -10.36 17.23 -2.80
CA VAL A 270 -9.29 17.06 -3.78
C VAL A 270 -9.81 16.33 -5.02
N GLU A 271 -10.53 15.22 -4.82
CA GLU A 271 -11.15 14.46 -5.90
C GLU A 271 -12.11 15.33 -6.74
N ARG A 272 -13.01 16.05 -6.08
CA ARG A 272 -13.96 16.92 -6.76
C ARG A 272 -13.26 18.04 -7.53
N TYR A 273 -12.23 18.64 -6.96
CA TYR A 273 -11.45 19.70 -7.58
C TYR A 273 -10.75 19.21 -8.84
N LEU A 274 -10.02 18.13 -8.76
CA LEU A 274 -9.29 17.57 -9.89
C LEU A 274 -10.23 17.01 -10.96
N ASN A 275 -11.37 16.40 -10.60
CA ASN A 275 -12.35 15.94 -11.56
C ASN A 275 -13.00 17.07 -12.38
N ALA A 276 -12.87 18.33 -11.98
CA ALA A 276 -13.28 19.45 -12.83
C ALA A 276 -12.50 19.51 -14.16
N TYR A 277 -11.24 19.09 -14.17
CA TYR A 277 -10.40 19.00 -15.38
C TYR A 277 -10.76 17.78 -16.24
N TYR A 278 -11.36 16.74 -15.66
CA TYR A 278 -11.71 15.48 -16.34
C TYR A 278 -13.16 15.41 -16.84
N ARG A 279 -13.90 16.53 -16.86
CA ARG A 279 -15.32 16.56 -17.29
C ARG A 279 -15.51 16.10 -18.74
N THR A 280 -14.55 16.42 -19.61
CA THR A 280 -14.59 16.06 -21.03
C THR A 280 -13.88 14.73 -21.33
N ASN A 281 -13.14 14.18 -20.37
CA ASN A 281 -12.49 12.90 -20.54
C ASN A 281 -13.53 11.77 -20.42
N ARG A 282 -13.65 10.96 -21.48
CA ARG A 282 -14.65 9.88 -21.53
C ARG A 282 -14.21 8.61 -20.84
N ASN A 283 -12.90 8.37 -20.77
CA ASN A 283 -12.35 7.09 -20.32
C ASN A 283 -11.85 7.15 -18.86
N PHE A 284 -11.37 8.31 -18.42
CA PHE A 284 -10.68 8.41 -17.13
C PHE A 284 -11.29 9.48 -16.24
N LYS A 285 -11.12 9.29 -14.95
CA LYS A 285 -11.42 10.23 -13.87
C LYS A 285 -10.29 10.20 -12.86
N VAL A 286 -10.22 11.21 -12.01
CA VAL A 286 -9.39 11.19 -10.81
C VAL A 286 -10.17 10.52 -9.68
N SER A 287 -9.52 9.63 -8.95
CA SER A 287 -9.99 9.13 -7.66
C SER A 287 -9.00 9.56 -6.58
N ALA A 288 -9.51 10.06 -5.48
CA ALA A 288 -8.70 10.43 -4.33
C ALA A 288 -9.25 9.76 -3.07
N PHE A 289 -8.37 9.16 -2.30
CA PHE A 289 -8.73 8.48 -1.06
C PHE A 289 -7.65 8.69 -0.01
N SER A 290 -8.06 8.75 1.25
CA SER A 290 -7.13 8.76 2.36
C SER A 290 -6.82 7.32 2.78
N MET A 291 -5.64 7.12 3.35
CA MET A 291 -5.25 5.84 3.92
C MET A 291 -6.22 5.41 5.03
N GLU A 292 -6.72 6.38 5.81
CA GLU A 292 -7.74 6.16 6.84
C GLU A 292 -9.04 5.60 6.25
N SER A 293 -9.50 6.15 5.11
CA SER A 293 -10.69 5.63 4.43
C SER A 293 -10.50 4.21 3.91
N MET A 294 -9.29 3.87 3.41
CA MET A 294 -8.95 2.51 3.01
C MET A 294 -9.00 1.52 4.17
N VAL A 295 -8.41 1.89 5.31
CA VAL A 295 -8.45 1.08 6.54
C VAL A 295 -9.89 0.84 6.97
N SER A 296 -10.71 1.87 6.97
CA SER A 296 -12.13 1.80 7.33
C SER A 296 -12.93 0.88 6.39
N GLN A 297 -12.72 0.98 5.08
CA GLN A 297 -13.35 0.09 4.10
C GLN A 297 -12.90 -1.36 4.28
N PHE A 298 -11.60 -1.60 4.46
CA PHE A 298 -11.07 -2.93 4.70
C PHE A 298 -11.65 -3.56 5.97
N ALA A 299 -11.72 -2.80 7.08
CA ALA A 299 -12.35 -3.23 8.31
C ALA A 299 -13.84 -3.57 8.12
N SER A 300 -14.56 -2.80 7.31
CA SER A 300 -15.97 -3.04 6.98
C SER A 300 -16.16 -4.34 6.20
N VAL A 301 -15.31 -4.61 5.21
CA VAL A 301 -15.34 -5.87 4.43
C VAL A 301 -15.07 -7.06 5.33
N LEU A 302 -14.04 -6.99 6.18
CA LEU A 302 -13.75 -8.05 7.15
C LEU A 302 -14.89 -8.26 8.14
N GLY A 303 -15.51 -7.18 8.63
CA GLY A 303 -16.69 -7.23 9.49
C GLY A 303 -17.89 -7.92 8.83
N SER A 304 -18.09 -7.68 7.54
CA SER A 304 -19.15 -8.34 6.76
C SER A 304 -18.90 -9.85 6.62
N ILE A 305 -17.65 -10.24 6.34
CA ILE A 305 -17.24 -11.65 6.27
C ILE A 305 -17.42 -12.33 7.63
N GLN A 306 -16.99 -11.68 8.71
CA GLN A 306 -17.15 -12.21 10.08
C GLN A 306 -18.63 -12.39 10.44
N THR A 307 -19.48 -11.46 10.06
CA THR A 307 -20.93 -11.54 10.29
C THR A 307 -21.53 -12.72 9.52
N ALA A 308 -21.20 -12.90 8.25
CA ALA A 308 -21.68 -14.01 7.43
C ALA A 308 -21.28 -15.38 8.04
N ILE A 309 -20.03 -15.52 8.46
CA ILE A 309 -19.53 -16.75 9.07
C ILE A 309 -20.19 -16.99 10.43
N SER A 310 -20.40 -15.95 11.24
CA SER A 310 -21.09 -16.05 12.52
C SER A 310 -22.55 -16.50 12.36
N VAL A 311 -23.23 -16.03 11.31
CA VAL A 311 -24.60 -16.50 10.99
C VAL A 311 -24.60 -17.98 10.63
N ILE A 312 -23.65 -18.44 9.78
CA ILE A 312 -23.52 -19.85 9.41
C ILE A 312 -23.25 -20.72 10.64
N ALA A 313 -22.32 -20.29 11.50
CA ALA A 313 -22.03 -21.02 12.74
C ALA A 313 -23.23 -21.04 13.71
N GLY A 314 -23.97 -19.93 13.79
CA GLY A 314 -25.21 -19.86 14.60
C GLY A 314 -26.28 -20.82 14.09
N ILE A 315 -26.47 -20.93 12.78
CA ILE A 315 -27.40 -21.91 12.18
C ILE A 315 -26.93 -23.34 12.49
N SER A 316 -25.63 -23.64 12.33
CA SER A 316 -25.07 -24.94 12.68
C SER A 316 -25.31 -25.34 14.13
N LEU A 317 -25.23 -24.34 15.02
CA LEU A 317 -25.47 -24.54 16.47
C LEU A 317 -26.94 -24.78 16.81
N LEU A 318 -27.88 -24.21 16.03
CA LEU A 318 -29.31 -24.42 16.19
C LEU A 318 -29.78 -25.78 15.62
N VAL A 319 -29.09 -26.29 14.60
CA VAL A 319 -29.46 -27.55 13.91
C VAL A 319 -28.81 -28.77 14.60
N GLY A 320 -27.66 -28.62 15.25
CA GLY A 320 -26.97 -29.68 15.97
C GLY A 320 -27.46 -29.84 17.41
#